data_898421b289ed45afd76faa23e3a2d10f
#
_entry.id   898421b289ed45afd76faa23e3a2d10f
#
_cell.length_a   1.000
_cell.length_b   1.000
_cell.length_c   1.000
_cell.angle_alpha   90.00
_cell.angle_beta   90.00
_cell.angle_gamma   90.00
#
_symmetry.space_group_name_H-M   'P 1'
#
loop_
_entity.id
_entity.type
_entity.pdbx_description
1 polymer ?
#
loop_
_entity_poly.entity_id
_entity_poly.type
_entity_poly.pdbx_seq_one_letter_code
_entity_poly.pdbx_strand_id
1 'polypeptide(L)'
;MNSLIAALLFVAADRDIATPDVPAPVQTSRPVDWAPAPKAQAPEVYRVRLAADLPIIVAGGGAGLVRILFENKLTRKSCPCDSSSINRLDRWTVGYHSQAASVAADVTVYGVLIALPFVDLLDVRLGRALGEDVVVYVEALAVSTALQNATNFIAARPRPRSYAGDPAMANSGEGYLSFYAGHVSTVSAGLAVAALTIRKRYGEQVWPWIADALITSSVAVERVASGHHFPTDVAVAAAAGTAIGFAIPWFHFRSGKTYAQIAPVGTNGLGLVGAF
;
A
#
# COMPACT_ATOMS: atom_id res chain seq x y z
N MET A 1 -36.59 27.89 -21.86
CA MET A 1 -37.19 29.18 -22.29
C MET A 1 -36.35 29.65 -23.45
N ASN A 2 -37.05 29.74 -24.59
CA ASN A 2 -36.82 30.59 -25.75
C ASN A 2 -35.49 30.53 -26.50
N SER A 3 -35.39 30.50 -27.79
CA SER A 3 -36.26 30.50 -28.97
C SER A 3 -35.33 30.48 -30.20
N LEU A 4 -35.59 29.58 -31.13
CA LEU A 4 -35.97 29.86 -32.51
C LEU A 4 -35.34 31.09 -33.19
N ILE A 5 -34.68 30.88 -34.35
CA ILE A 5 -35.07 31.58 -35.60
C ILE A 5 -34.60 30.73 -36.80
N ALA A 6 -35.56 30.46 -37.69
CA ALA A 6 -35.43 29.84 -38.99
C ALA A 6 -35.05 30.87 -40.06
N ALA A 7 -34.30 30.45 -41.06
CA ALA A 7 -34.24 31.20 -42.34
C ALA A 7 -34.34 30.23 -43.51
N LEU A 8 -35.46 30.26 -44.17
CA LEU A 8 -35.71 29.69 -45.49
C LEU A 8 -35.04 30.53 -46.57
N LEU A 9 -34.37 29.88 -47.52
CA LEU A 9 -34.16 30.45 -48.85
C LEU A 9 -34.34 29.35 -49.90
N PHE A 10 -35.39 29.54 -50.69
CA PHE A 10 -35.69 28.83 -51.93
C PHE A 10 -34.73 29.30 -53.04
N VAL A 11 -34.18 28.39 -53.85
CA VAL A 11 -33.81 28.64 -55.26
C VAL A 11 -34.08 27.37 -56.07
N ALA A 12 -34.57 27.61 -57.25
CA ALA A 12 -35.29 26.76 -58.14
C ALA A 12 -34.46 25.68 -58.87
N ALA A 13 -35.21 24.77 -59.33
CA ALA A 13 -35.03 23.63 -60.17
C ALA A 13 -34.05 23.76 -61.37
N ASP A 14 -33.28 22.69 -61.51
CA ASP A 14 -32.91 22.18 -62.84
C ASP A 14 -33.10 20.67 -62.86
N ARG A 15 -33.83 20.20 -63.84
CA ARG A 15 -34.20 18.78 -63.94
C ARG A 15 -33.26 18.11 -64.95
N ASP A 16 -32.21 17.48 -64.44
CA ASP A 16 -31.53 16.44 -65.18
C ASP A 16 -32.07 15.06 -64.79
N ILE A 17 -32.58 14.36 -65.76
CA ILE A 17 -33.09 13.00 -65.62
C ILE A 17 -31.88 12.06 -65.47
N ALA A 18 -31.51 11.79 -64.21
CA ALA A 18 -30.50 10.80 -63.89
C ALA A 18 -31.05 9.39 -64.08
N THR A 19 -30.31 8.53 -64.76
CA THR A 19 -30.51 7.08 -64.87
C THR A 19 -30.56 6.45 -63.48
N PRO A 20 -31.40 5.41 -63.24
CA PRO A 20 -31.52 4.79 -61.97
C PRO A 20 -30.19 4.08 -61.62
N ASP A 21 -29.57 4.54 -60.52
CA ASP A 21 -28.44 3.89 -59.92
C ASP A 21 -28.82 2.48 -59.45
N VAL A 22 -28.15 1.50 -60.01
CA VAL A 22 -28.24 0.11 -59.54
C VAL A 22 -27.52 0.09 -58.18
N PRO A 23 -28.23 -0.28 -57.10
CA PRO A 23 -27.58 -0.33 -55.79
C PRO A 23 -26.42 -1.33 -55.81
N ALA A 24 -25.26 -0.87 -55.38
CA ALA A 24 -24.09 -1.73 -55.20
C ALA A 24 -24.46 -2.92 -54.29
N PRO A 25 -23.92 -4.12 -54.56
CA PRO A 25 -24.21 -5.31 -53.76
C PRO A 25 -23.90 -4.99 -52.29
N VAL A 26 -24.90 -5.24 -51.46
CA VAL A 26 -24.77 -5.14 -49.99
C VAL A 26 -23.58 -6.00 -49.57
N GLN A 27 -22.50 -5.40 -49.16
CA GLN A 27 -21.39 -6.13 -48.55
C GLN A 27 -21.98 -6.83 -47.32
N THR A 28 -22.05 -8.17 -47.41
CA THR A 28 -22.42 -9.03 -46.28
C THR A 28 -21.44 -8.66 -45.15
N SER A 29 -21.99 -8.05 -44.10
CA SER A 29 -21.28 -7.76 -42.88
C SER A 29 -20.48 -9.00 -42.44
N ARG A 30 -19.16 -8.83 -42.22
CA ARG A 30 -18.37 -9.90 -41.62
C ARG A 30 -19.10 -10.42 -40.39
N PRO A 31 -19.08 -11.73 -40.14
CA PRO A 31 -19.67 -12.28 -38.94
C PRO A 31 -19.12 -11.49 -37.74
N VAL A 32 -20.04 -10.95 -36.94
CA VAL A 32 -19.67 -10.31 -35.69
C VAL A 32 -19.04 -11.40 -34.83
N ASP A 33 -17.74 -11.30 -34.62
CA ASP A 33 -17.02 -12.25 -33.76
C ASP A 33 -17.49 -11.98 -32.32
N TRP A 34 -18.36 -12.85 -31.82
CA TRP A 34 -18.95 -12.81 -30.47
C TRP A 34 -17.95 -13.24 -29.39
N ALA A 35 -16.70 -13.56 -29.75
CA ALA A 35 -15.70 -13.82 -28.75
C ALA A 35 -15.53 -12.55 -27.93
N PRO A 36 -15.75 -12.59 -26.60
CA PRO A 36 -15.49 -11.44 -25.76
C PRO A 36 -14.02 -11.04 -25.94
N ALA A 37 -13.79 -9.77 -26.25
CA ALA A 37 -12.42 -9.26 -26.37
C ALA A 37 -11.61 -9.72 -25.14
N PRO A 38 -10.38 -10.23 -25.33
CA PRO A 38 -9.53 -10.60 -24.21
C PRO A 38 -9.50 -9.41 -23.26
N LYS A 39 -9.90 -9.63 -22.00
CA LYS A 39 -9.82 -8.55 -21.00
C LYS A 39 -8.37 -8.11 -20.96
N ALA A 40 -8.14 -6.82 -21.22
CA ALA A 40 -6.82 -6.23 -21.14
C ALA A 40 -6.18 -6.62 -19.80
N GLN A 41 -4.95 -7.11 -19.83
CA GLN A 41 -4.21 -7.41 -18.61
C GLN A 41 -4.04 -6.11 -17.83
N ALA A 42 -4.18 -6.20 -16.51
CA ALA A 42 -3.97 -5.04 -15.67
C ALA A 42 -2.56 -4.47 -15.88
N PRO A 43 -2.39 -3.13 -15.88
CA PRO A 43 -1.09 -2.52 -16.08
C PRO A 43 -0.08 -2.99 -15.02
N GLU A 44 1.10 -3.42 -15.48
CA GLU A 44 2.23 -3.71 -14.59
C GLU A 44 2.74 -2.39 -13.98
N VAL A 45 2.69 -2.27 -12.67
CA VAL A 45 3.09 -1.06 -11.93
C VAL A 45 4.57 -1.08 -11.59
N TYR A 46 5.09 -2.26 -11.24
CA TYR A 46 6.43 -2.43 -10.70
C TYR A 46 7.39 -3.13 -11.67
N ARG A 47 8.66 -2.97 -11.39
CA ARG A 47 9.76 -3.71 -12.01
C ARG A 47 10.58 -4.39 -10.92
N VAL A 48 10.40 -5.69 -10.78
CA VAL A 48 11.09 -6.54 -9.81
C VAL A 48 12.38 -7.11 -10.40
N ARG A 49 13.42 -7.16 -9.59
CA ARG A 49 14.72 -7.81 -9.87
C ARG A 49 15.00 -8.84 -8.78
N LEU A 50 14.53 -10.07 -8.95
CA LEU A 50 14.62 -11.10 -7.92
C LEU A 50 16.04 -11.28 -7.34
N ALA A 51 17.09 -11.05 -8.13
CA ALA A 51 18.47 -11.11 -7.65
C ALA A 51 18.81 -10.04 -6.60
N ALA A 52 18.10 -8.91 -6.59
CA ALA A 52 18.27 -7.84 -5.61
C ALA A 52 17.23 -7.92 -4.48
N ASP A 53 15.98 -8.20 -4.84
CA ASP A 53 14.84 -8.09 -3.94
C ASP A 53 14.74 -9.30 -2.99
N LEU A 54 15.04 -10.52 -3.50
CA LEU A 54 14.98 -11.73 -2.69
C LEU A 54 15.96 -11.74 -1.50
N PRO A 55 17.23 -11.31 -1.63
CA PRO A 55 18.12 -11.17 -0.47
C PRO A 55 17.57 -10.23 0.61
N ILE A 56 16.90 -9.13 0.23
CA ILE A 56 16.29 -8.17 1.17
C ILE A 56 15.13 -8.85 1.92
N ILE A 57 14.26 -9.55 1.20
CA ILE A 57 13.15 -10.31 1.78
C ILE A 57 13.67 -11.38 2.75
N VAL A 58 14.69 -12.13 2.35
CA VAL A 58 15.28 -13.19 3.19
C VAL A 58 15.94 -12.59 4.44
N ALA A 59 16.66 -11.48 4.30
CA ALA A 59 17.27 -10.79 5.45
C ALA A 59 16.21 -10.28 6.43
N GLY A 60 15.11 -9.69 5.93
CA GLY A 60 14.01 -9.21 6.76
C GLY A 60 13.26 -10.33 7.47
N GLY A 61 12.95 -11.41 6.76
CA GLY A 61 12.38 -12.61 7.35
C GLY A 61 13.31 -13.25 8.38
N GLY A 62 14.62 -13.28 8.10
CA GLY A 62 15.65 -13.74 9.03
C GLY A 62 15.69 -12.91 10.32
N ALA A 63 15.56 -11.59 10.22
CA ALA A 63 15.45 -10.71 11.40
C ALA A 63 14.22 -11.03 12.25
N GLY A 64 13.09 -11.38 11.63
CA GLY A 64 11.91 -11.89 12.32
C GLY A 64 12.17 -13.19 13.07
N LEU A 65 12.85 -14.15 12.44
CA LEU A 65 13.22 -15.42 13.06
C LEU A 65 14.20 -15.22 14.22
N VAL A 66 15.19 -14.34 14.07
CA VAL A 66 16.13 -14.01 15.17
C VAL A 66 15.37 -13.52 16.39
N ARG A 67 14.38 -12.66 16.21
CA ARG A 67 13.52 -12.22 17.31
C ARG A 67 12.82 -13.40 17.98
N ILE A 68 12.10 -14.22 17.21
CA ILE A 68 11.31 -15.34 17.75
C ILE A 68 12.19 -16.32 18.53
N LEU A 69 13.37 -16.64 18.02
CA LEU A 69 14.25 -17.67 18.61
C LEU A 69 15.13 -17.16 19.74
N PHE A 70 15.47 -15.87 19.73
CA PHE A 70 16.55 -15.34 20.59
C PHE A 70 16.16 -14.11 21.41
N GLU A 71 14.90 -13.61 21.36
CA GLU A 71 14.51 -12.40 22.10
C GLU A 71 14.84 -12.47 23.59
N ASN A 72 14.62 -13.62 24.24
CA ASN A 72 14.93 -13.79 25.66
C ASN A 72 16.44 -13.74 25.98
N LYS A 73 17.29 -14.07 25.01
CA LYS A 73 18.74 -14.05 25.15
C LYS A 73 19.35 -12.72 24.78
N LEU A 74 18.80 -12.05 23.78
CA LEU A 74 19.32 -10.80 23.23
C LEU A 74 18.80 -9.57 23.95
N THR A 75 17.62 -9.66 24.57
CA THR A 75 16.99 -8.49 25.20
C THR A 75 17.55 -8.25 26.60
N ARG A 76 17.96 -7.01 26.85
CA ARG A 76 18.38 -6.57 28.18
C ARG A 76 17.15 -6.29 29.04
N LYS A 77 17.01 -7.01 30.15
CA LYS A 77 15.94 -6.83 31.14
C LYS A 77 16.37 -5.80 32.18
N SER A 78 15.60 -4.72 32.34
CA SER A 78 15.96 -3.58 33.19
C SER A 78 14.99 -3.31 34.34
N CYS A 79 13.86 -4.04 34.44
CA CYS A 79 12.97 -3.89 35.61
C CYS A 79 13.52 -4.57 36.88
N PRO A 80 13.17 -4.06 38.08
CA PRO A 80 12.03 -3.20 38.41
C PRO A 80 12.15 -1.78 37.83
N CYS A 81 11.06 -1.31 37.21
CA CYS A 81 11.02 -0.08 36.43
C CYS A 81 10.25 1.02 37.17
N ASP A 82 10.84 2.22 37.24
CA ASP A 82 10.18 3.38 37.81
C ASP A 82 9.29 4.07 36.77
N SER A 83 7.98 4.08 37.00
CA SER A 83 7.02 4.76 36.13
C SER A 83 7.17 6.28 36.13
N SER A 84 7.88 6.89 37.10
CA SER A 84 8.16 8.31 37.11
C SER A 84 9.10 8.73 35.98
N SER A 85 9.92 7.80 35.47
CA SER A 85 10.84 8.03 34.35
C SER A 85 10.14 8.12 32.99
N ILE A 86 8.84 7.74 32.90
CA ILE A 86 8.09 7.77 31.64
C ILE A 86 7.63 9.21 31.36
N ASN A 87 7.72 9.61 30.10
CA ASN A 87 7.23 10.93 29.67
C ASN A 87 5.71 11.07 29.88
N ARG A 88 5.21 12.32 29.93
CA ARG A 88 3.80 12.61 30.23
C ARG A 88 2.81 12.07 29.22
N LEU A 89 3.22 11.91 27.94
CA LEU A 89 2.35 11.41 26.86
C LEU A 89 2.08 9.92 27.00
N ASP A 90 2.99 9.18 27.63
CA ASP A 90 2.95 7.72 27.71
C ASP A 90 2.52 7.21 29.09
N ARG A 91 2.84 7.96 30.17
CA ARG A 91 2.67 7.51 31.56
C ARG A 91 1.25 7.05 31.91
N TRP A 92 0.24 7.69 31.35
CA TRP A 92 -1.16 7.41 31.66
C TRP A 92 -1.63 6.03 31.17
N THR A 93 -0.89 5.37 30.30
CA THR A 93 -1.23 4.04 29.78
C THR A 93 -0.62 2.90 30.60
N VAL A 94 0.17 3.21 31.63
CA VAL A 94 0.70 2.19 32.56
C VAL A 94 -0.45 1.54 33.31
N GLY A 95 -0.48 0.19 33.29
CA GLY A 95 -1.57 -0.58 33.88
C GLY A 95 -2.69 -0.96 32.90
N TYR A 96 -2.69 -0.47 31.68
CA TYR A 96 -3.59 -0.95 30.64
C TYR A 96 -3.30 -2.42 30.32
N HIS A 97 -4.38 -3.22 30.27
CA HIS A 97 -4.27 -4.66 30.04
C HIS A 97 -5.59 -5.21 29.49
N SER A 98 -5.88 -4.98 28.22
CA SER A 98 -7.06 -5.54 27.56
C SER A 98 -6.67 -6.71 26.67
N GLN A 99 -7.04 -7.93 27.08
CA GLN A 99 -6.84 -9.12 26.26
C GLN A 99 -7.66 -9.07 24.97
N ALA A 100 -8.89 -8.53 25.03
CA ALA A 100 -9.73 -8.37 23.85
C ALA A 100 -9.07 -7.45 22.81
N ALA A 101 -8.48 -6.33 23.26
CA ALA A 101 -7.74 -5.43 22.37
C ALA A 101 -6.49 -6.10 21.77
N SER A 102 -5.79 -6.96 22.54
CA SER A 102 -4.67 -7.73 22.02
C SER A 102 -5.08 -8.65 20.87
N VAL A 103 -6.14 -9.45 21.10
CA VAL A 103 -6.69 -10.36 20.09
C VAL A 103 -7.22 -9.59 18.87
N ALA A 104 -7.92 -8.47 19.09
CA ALA A 104 -8.40 -7.64 17.99
C ALA A 104 -7.25 -7.13 17.12
N ALA A 105 -6.16 -6.63 17.73
CA ALA A 105 -4.99 -6.20 17.01
C ALA A 105 -4.36 -7.33 16.16
N ASP A 106 -4.23 -8.52 16.74
CA ASP A 106 -3.68 -9.68 16.03
C ASP A 106 -4.57 -10.07 14.83
N VAL A 107 -5.90 -10.15 15.04
CA VAL A 107 -6.87 -10.46 13.97
C VAL A 107 -6.85 -9.41 12.88
N THR A 108 -6.84 -8.12 13.24
CA THR A 108 -6.78 -7.02 12.26
C THR A 108 -5.52 -7.08 11.44
N VAL A 109 -4.35 -7.24 12.09
CA VAL A 109 -3.05 -7.29 11.40
C VAL A 109 -2.97 -8.47 10.45
N TYR A 110 -3.18 -9.69 10.93
CA TYR A 110 -3.09 -10.88 10.07
C TYR A 110 -4.18 -10.89 9.01
N GLY A 111 -5.38 -10.42 9.33
CA GLY A 111 -6.47 -10.26 8.37
C GLY A 111 -6.08 -9.34 7.22
N VAL A 112 -5.54 -8.15 7.51
CA VAL A 112 -5.09 -7.19 6.49
C VAL A 112 -3.94 -7.76 5.67
N LEU A 113 -2.93 -8.35 6.32
CA LEU A 113 -1.76 -8.90 5.61
C LEU A 113 -2.13 -9.99 4.61
N ILE A 114 -3.15 -10.78 4.90
CA ILE A 114 -3.66 -11.83 4.01
C ILE A 114 -4.61 -11.23 2.98
N ALA A 115 -5.48 -10.31 3.38
CA ALA A 115 -6.52 -9.76 2.51
C ALA A 115 -5.94 -8.93 1.36
N LEU A 116 -4.87 -8.16 1.58
CA LEU A 116 -4.32 -7.28 0.55
C LEU A 116 -3.84 -8.05 -0.70
N PRO A 117 -2.97 -9.07 -0.61
CA PRO A 117 -2.60 -9.87 -1.78
C PRO A 117 -3.78 -10.62 -2.40
N PHE A 118 -4.77 -11.03 -1.59
CA PHE A 118 -5.96 -11.71 -2.08
C PHE A 118 -6.86 -10.77 -2.89
N VAL A 119 -7.06 -9.55 -2.41
CA VAL A 119 -7.82 -8.52 -3.15
C VAL A 119 -7.11 -8.17 -4.45
N ASP A 120 -5.79 -8.03 -4.43
CA ASP A 120 -4.99 -7.79 -5.63
C ASP A 120 -5.10 -8.95 -6.63
N LEU A 121 -5.08 -10.21 -6.16
CA LEU A 121 -5.34 -11.40 -7.00
C LEU A 121 -6.71 -11.34 -7.68
N LEU A 122 -7.75 -10.91 -6.98
CA LEU A 122 -9.09 -10.76 -7.56
C LEU A 122 -9.14 -9.66 -8.62
N ASP A 123 -8.35 -8.62 -8.46
CA ASP A 123 -8.27 -7.47 -9.34
C ASP A 123 -7.46 -7.76 -10.61
N VAL A 124 -6.18 -8.13 -10.45
CA VAL A 124 -5.25 -8.29 -11.57
C VAL A 124 -5.13 -9.73 -12.09
N ARG A 125 -5.70 -10.69 -11.36
CA ARG A 125 -5.62 -12.13 -11.63
C ARG A 125 -4.19 -12.69 -11.56
N LEU A 126 -4.08 -14.01 -11.74
CA LEU A 126 -2.79 -14.68 -11.81
C LEU A 126 -2.00 -14.20 -13.03
N GLY A 127 -0.80 -13.70 -12.80
CA GLY A 127 0.08 -13.21 -13.85
C GLY A 127 1.28 -12.46 -13.30
N ARG A 128 2.03 -11.87 -14.22
CA ARG A 128 3.26 -11.14 -13.85
C ARG A 128 2.98 -9.92 -12.98
N ALA A 129 1.90 -9.18 -13.27
CA ALA A 129 1.52 -8.02 -12.47
C ALA A 129 1.34 -8.38 -11.00
N LEU A 130 0.54 -9.41 -10.69
CA LEU A 130 0.37 -9.91 -9.32
C LEU A 130 1.70 -10.35 -8.70
N GLY A 131 2.54 -11.07 -9.46
CA GLY A 131 3.84 -11.54 -8.95
C GLY A 131 4.75 -10.39 -8.54
N GLU A 132 4.80 -9.33 -9.34
CA GLU A 132 5.59 -8.12 -9.03
C GLU A 132 4.99 -7.35 -7.85
N ASP A 133 3.66 -7.21 -7.79
CA ASP A 133 2.97 -6.55 -6.67
C ASP A 133 3.22 -7.27 -5.35
N VAL A 134 3.11 -8.60 -5.34
CA VAL A 134 3.37 -9.42 -4.14
C VAL A 134 4.83 -9.33 -3.69
N VAL A 135 5.80 -9.34 -4.61
CA VAL A 135 7.22 -9.19 -4.25
C VAL A 135 7.47 -7.85 -3.58
N VAL A 136 7.00 -6.74 -4.15
CA VAL A 136 7.17 -5.39 -3.59
C VAL A 136 6.46 -5.28 -2.23
N TYR A 137 5.26 -5.86 -2.11
CA TYR A 137 4.52 -5.92 -0.86
C TYR A 137 5.30 -6.67 0.23
N VAL A 138 5.75 -7.89 -0.06
CA VAL A 138 6.51 -8.72 0.89
C VAL A 138 7.85 -8.07 1.25
N GLU A 139 8.51 -7.41 0.32
CA GLU A 139 9.75 -6.68 0.58
C GLU A 139 9.52 -5.51 1.55
N ALA A 140 8.47 -4.74 1.36
CA ALA A 140 8.13 -3.66 2.29
C ALA A 140 7.85 -4.17 3.72
N LEU A 141 7.13 -5.30 3.83
CA LEU A 141 6.91 -5.96 5.13
C LEU A 141 8.20 -6.48 5.75
N ALA A 142 9.09 -7.06 4.95
CA ALA A 142 10.38 -7.58 5.40
C ALA A 142 11.29 -6.46 5.91
N VAL A 143 11.38 -5.35 5.19
CA VAL A 143 12.15 -4.17 5.61
C VAL A 143 11.55 -3.55 6.87
N SER A 144 10.22 -3.42 6.95
CA SER A 144 9.53 -2.93 8.15
C SER A 144 9.83 -3.81 9.36
N THR A 145 9.77 -5.12 9.20
CA THR A 145 10.08 -6.10 10.27
C THR A 145 11.53 -6.02 10.71
N ALA A 146 12.48 -5.94 9.78
CA ALA A 146 13.90 -5.84 10.08
C ALA A 146 14.23 -4.56 10.86
N LEU A 147 13.74 -3.42 10.38
CA LEU A 147 13.98 -2.13 11.02
C LEU A 147 13.34 -2.05 12.41
N GLN A 148 12.11 -2.54 12.53
CA GLN A 148 11.40 -2.60 13.81
C GLN A 148 12.13 -3.50 14.82
N ASN A 149 12.58 -4.69 14.44
CA ASN A 149 13.30 -5.59 15.33
C ASN A 149 14.65 -5.00 15.75
N ALA A 150 15.42 -4.43 14.82
CA ALA A 150 16.68 -3.76 15.14
C ALA A 150 16.45 -2.62 16.14
N THR A 151 15.45 -1.78 15.91
CA THR A 151 15.10 -0.68 16.80
C THR A 151 14.64 -1.16 18.17
N ASN A 152 13.85 -2.24 18.22
CA ASN A 152 13.41 -2.84 19.48
C ASN A 152 14.59 -3.32 20.35
N PHE A 153 15.55 -4.03 19.77
CA PHE A 153 16.74 -4.52 20.51
C PHE A 153 17.65 -3.39 20.93
N ILE A 154 17.82 -2.35 20.11
CA ILE A 154 18.66 -1.19 20.43
C ILE A 154 18.01 -0.36 21.55
N ALA A 155 16.71 -0.07 21.45
CA ALA A 155 15.99 0.74 22.43
C ALA A 155 15.77 0.00 23.74
N ALA A 156 15.55 -1.32 23.69
CA ALA A 156 15.24 -2.20 24.82
C ALA A 156 14.25 -1.55 25.80
N ARG A 157 13.24 -0.86 25.27
CA ARG A 157 12.25 -0.10 26.05
C ARG A 157 11.25 -1.05 26.73
N PRO A 158 11.10 -1.00 28.08
CA PRO A 158 10.09 -1.77 28.76
C PRO A 158 8.67 -1.38 28.29
N ARG A 159 7.78 -2.39 28.23
CA ARG A 159 6.36 -2.19 27.87
C ARG A 159 5.57 -1.60 29.03
N PRO A 160 4.40 -0.97 28.76
CA PRO A 160 3.50 -0.47 29.81
C PRO A 160 3.20 -1.52 30.88
N ARG A 161 2.96 -2.78 30.50
CA ARG A 161 2.72 -3.90 31.41
C ARG A 161 3.92 -4.25 32.27
N SER A 162 5.15 -4.11 31.75
CA SER A 162 6.40 -4.34 32.53
C SER A 162 6.54 -3.28 33.63
N TYR A 163 6.20 -2.01 33.35
CA TYR A 163 6.14 -0.96 34.35
C TYR A 163 5.03 -1.19 35.40
N ALA A 164 3.93 -1.82 35.01
CA ALA A 164 2.85 -2.19 35.93
C ALA A 164 3.18 -3.42 36.80
N GLY A 165 4.36 -4.03 36.63
CA GLY A 165 4.79 -5.19 37.42
C GLY A 165 4.17 -6.51 36.96
N ASP A 166 3.65 -6.61 35.73
CA ASP A 166 3.15 -7.87 35.19
C ASP A 166 4.29 -8.90 35.10
N PRO A 167 4.23 -10.02 35.88
CA PRO A 167 5.31 -10.99 35.95
C PRO A 167 5.59 -11.67 34.60
N ALA A 168 4.56 -11.87 33.76
CA ALA A 168 4.73 -12.50 32.46
C ALA A 168 5.55 -11.61 31.53
N MET A 169 5.36 -10.30 31.58
CA MET A 169 6.13 -9.34 30.79
C MET A 169 7.50 -9.06 31.40
N ALA A 170 7.57 -8.83 32.71
CA ALA A 170 8.82 -8.48 33.38
C ALA A 170 9.90 -9.59 33.28
N ASN A 171 9.49 -10.87 33.20
CA ASN A 171 10.37 -12.02 33.09
C ASN A 171 10.68 -12.46 31.65
N SER A 172 9.98 -11.92 30.64
CA SER A 172 10.21 -12.24 29.22
C SER A 172 11.06 -11.19 28.53
N GLY A 173 11.74 -11.56 27.45
CA GLY A 173 12.42 -10.62 26.55
C GLY A 173 11.43 -9.69 25.87
N GLU A 174 10.26 -10.19 25.52
CA GLU A 174 9.18 -9.42 24.90
C GLU A 174 8.77 -8.20 25.70
N GLY A 175 8.79 -8.31 27.05
CA GLY A 175 8.46 -7.20 27.95
C GLY A 175 9.31 -5.95 27.81
N TYR A 176 10.43 -6.03 27.09
CA TYR A 176 11.39 -4.94 26.89
C TYR A 176 11.54 -4.53 25.40
N LEU A 177 10.63 -4.95 24.55
CA LEU A 177 10.64 -4.65 23.12
C LEU A 177 9.43 -3.78 22.74
N SER A 178 9.27 -2.64 23.46
CA SER A 178 8.14 -1.73 23.23
C SER A 178 8.35 -0.80 22.04
N PHE A 179 9.54 -0.26 21.84
CA PHE A 179 9.77 0.79 20.86
C PHE A 179 10.43 0.25 19.58
N TYR A 180 9.77 0.39 18.45
CA TYR A 180 8.41 0.84 18.17
C TYR A 180 7.48 -0.35 17.85
N ALA A 181 6.16 -0.08 17.74
CA ALA A 181 5.14 -1.11 17.64
C ALA A 181 5.14 -1.83 16.27
N GLY A 182 5.54 -3.10 16.24
CA GLY A 182 5.64 -3.90 15.02
C GLY A 182 4.31 -4.07 14.28
N HIS A 183 3.22 -4.35 14.99
CA HIS A 183 1.89 -4.51 14.40
C HIS A 183 1.46 -3.26 13.61
N VAL A 184 1.68 -2.08 14.19
CA VAL A 184 1.30 -0.81 13.58
C VAL A 184 2.16 -0.52 12.36
N SER A 185 3.50 -0.68 12.46
CA SER A 185 4.40 -0.40 11.33
C SER A 185 4.20 -1.36 10.16
N THR A 186 3.89 -2.62 10.45
CA THR A 186 3.66 -3.64 9.40
C THR A 186 2.36 -3.38 8.65
N VAL A 187 1.28 -3.05 9.39
CA VAL A 187 -0.02 -2.72 8.76
C VAL A 187 0.06 -1.44 7.94
N SER A 188 0.63 -0.37 8.49
CA SER A 188 0.77 0.89 7.75
C SER A 188 1.68 0.76 6.52
N ALA A 189 2.75 -0.05 6.60
CA ALA A 189 3.58 -0.33 5.43
C ALA A 189 2.80 -1.06 4.33
N GLY A 190 2.08 -2.12 4.69
CA GLY A 190 1.28 -2.91 3.73
C GLY A 190 0.16 -2.10 3.08
N LEU A 191 -0.58 -1.31 3.87
CA LEU A 191 -1.66 -0.46 3.37
C LEU A 191 -1.14 0.68 2.49
N ALA A 192 -0.01 1.29 2.83
CA ALA A 192 0.62 2.31 2.00
C ALA A 192 1.09 1.75 0.65
N VAL A 193 1.67 0.53 0.61
CA VAL A 193 1.97 -0.17 -0.65
C VAL A 193 0.72 -0.34 -1.49
N ALA A 194 -0.36 -0.87 -0.89
CA ALA A 194 -1.62 -1.09 -1.60
C ALA A 194 -2.21 0.22 -2.14
N ALA A 195 -2.21 1.29 -1.33
CA ALA A 195 -2.71 2.60 -1.75
C ALA A 195 -1.91 3.18 -2.93
N LEU A 196 -0.58 3.04 -2.91
CA LEU A 196 0.28 3.46 -4.01
C LEU A 196 0.09 2.61 -5.27
N THR A 197 -0.08 1.29 -5.12
CA THR A 197 -0.38 0.39 -6.24
C THR A 197 -1.68 0.79 -6.92
N ILE A 198 -2.74 1.00 -6.15
CA ILE A 198 -4.05 1.46 -6.65
C ILE A 198 -3.91 2.81 -7.36
N ARG A 199 -3.23 3.78 -6.73
CA ARG A 199 -2.99 5.09 -7.32
C ARG A 199 -2.26 5.01 -8.67
N LYS A 200 -1.23 4.19 -8.76
CA LYS A 200 -0.44 4.03 -10.00
C LYS A 200 -1.19 3.29 -11.10
N ARG A 201 -2.06 2.36 -10.72
CA ARG A 201 -2.83 1.55 -11.68
C ARG A 201 -4.10 2.25 -12.17
N TYR A 202 -4.80 2.95 -11.28
CA TYR A 202 -6.14 3.50 -11.52
C TYR A 202 -6.25 5.01 -11.39
N GLY A 203 -5.13 5.71 -11.18
CA GLY A 203 -5.11 7.16 -10.94
C GLY A 203 -5.40 7.54 -9.49
N GLU A 204 -5.59 8.84 -9.27
CA GLU A 204 -5.76 9.38 -7.91
C GLU A 204 -7.05 8.89 -7.25
N GLN A 205 -6.88 8.18 -6.14
CA GLN A 205 -7.96 7.66 -5.31
C GLN A 205 -7.69 8.06 -3.85
N VAL A 206 -8.67 8.64 -3.19
CA VAL A 206 -8.55 9.09 -1.79
C VAL A 206 -8.89 7.97 -0.80
N TRP A 207 -9.83 7.10 -1.15
CA TRP A 207 -10.34 6.07 -0.24
C TRP A 207 -9.28 5.09 0.31
N PRO A 208 -8.21 4.68 -0.45
CA PRO A 208 -7.21 3.79 0.11
C PRO A 208 -6.42 4.44 1.25
N TRP A 209 -6.16 5.74 1.15
CA TRP A 209 -5.49 6.51 2.22
C TRP A 209 -6.35 6.68 3.45
N ILE A 210 -7.67 6.84 3.26
CA ILE A 210 -8.62 6.87 4.38
C ILE A 210 -8.66 5.51 5.06
N ALA A 211 -8.70 4.42 4.30
CA ALA A 211 -8.67 3.06 4.83
C ALA A 211 -7.37 2.79 5.61
N ASP A 212 -6.20 3.19 5.06
CA ASP A 212 -4.91 3.09 5.75
C ASP A 212 -4.95 3.85 7.09
N ALA A 213 -5.35 5.11 7.07
CA ALA A 213 -5.42 5.92 8.29
C ALA A 213 -6.35 5.31 9.36
N LEU A 214 -7.53 4.81 8.97
CA LEU A 214 -8.50 4.22 9.90
C LEU A 214 -8.01 2.89 10.48
N ILE A 215 -7.52 1.98 9.63
CA ILE A 215 -7.07 0.65 10.07
C ILE A 215 -5.81 0.77 10.92
N THR A 216 -4.82 1.56 10.48
CA THR A 216 -3.58 1.81 11.23
C THR A 216 -3.88 2.44 12.59
N SER A 217 -4.81 3.40 12.66
CA SER A 217 -5.23 4.02 13.92
C SER A 217 -5.96 3.03 14.84
N SER A 218 -6.80 2.15 14.30
CA SER A 218 -7.47 1.10 15.08
C SER A 218 -6.44 0.19 15.73
N VAL A 219 -5.49 -0.35 14.96
CA VAL A 219 -4.42 -1.20 15.49
C VAL A 219 -3.59 -0.45 16.53
N ALA A 220 -3.28 0.84 16.31
CA ALA A 220 -2.56 1.65 17.27
C ALA A 220 -3.29 1.76 18.62
N VAL A 221 -4.60 2.05 18.59
CA VAL A 221 -5.45 2.11 19.80
C VAL A 221 -5.51 0.75 20.50
N GLU A 222 -5.68 -0.33 19.75
CA GLU A 222 -5.72 -1.70 20.29
C GLU A 222 -4.39 -2.08 20.98
N ARG A 223 -3.24 -1.71 20.40
CA ARG A 223 -1.93 -1.97 20.99
C ARG A 223 -1.66 -1.17 22.25
N VAL A 224 -2.16 0.07 22.34
CA VAL A 224 -2.12 0.87 23.56
C VAL A 224 -3.07 0.30 24.61
N ALA A 225 -4.31 0.00 24.26
CA ALA A 225 -5.31 -0.53 25.18
C ALA A 225 -4.91 -1.91 25.75
N SER A 226 -4.20 -2.73 25.00
CA SER A 226 -3.67 -4.02 25.45
C SER A 226 -2.43 -3.88 26.36
N GLY A 227 -1.89 -2.67 26.55
CA GLY A 227 -0.71 -2.43 27.37
C GLY A 227 0.60 -2.95 26.79
N HIS A 228 0.64 -3.23 25.47
CA HIS A 228 1.83 -3.70 24.81
C HIS A 228 2.75 -2.55 24.35
N HIS A 229 2.17 -1.40 24.02
CA HIS A 229 2.90 -0.25 23.47
C HIS A 229 2.39 1.05 24.07
N PHE A 230 3.28 2.02 24.13
CA PHE A 230 2.94 3.40 24.49
C PHE A 230 2.40 4.19 23.29
N PRO A 231 1.66 5.29 23.51
CA PRO A 231 1.23 6.19 22.44
C PRO A 231 2.37 6.65 21.52
N THR A 232 3.54 6.97 22.07
CA THR A 232 4.70 7.37 21.25
C THR A 232 5.25 6.22 20.42
N ASP A 233 5.21 4.96 20.90
CA ASP A 233 5.65 3.79 20.15
C ASP A 233 4.81 3.55 18.90
N VAL A 234 3.48 3.69 19.02
CA VAL A 234 2.55 3.49 17.91
C VAL A 234 2.59 4.66 16.91
N ALA A 235 2.79 5.90 17.38
CA ALA A 235 2.92 7.06 16.50
C ALA A 235 4.17 6.95 15.61
N VAL A 236 5.33 6.62 16.21
CA VAL A 236 6.56 6.39 15.45
C VAL A 236 6.43 5.19 14.51
N ALA A 237 5.76 4.12 14.96
CA ALA A 237 5.52 2.93 14.14
C ALA A 237 4.69 3.24 12.89
N ALA A 238 3.60 4.01 13.04
CA ALA A 238 2.78 4.43 11.91
C ALA A 238 3.60 5.25 10.90
N ALA A 239 4.36 6.23 11.38
CA ALA A 239 5.22 7.05 10.52
C ALA A 239 6.31 6.22 9.81
N ALA A 240 6.99 5.32 10.53
CA ALA A 240 8.04 4.47 9.98
C ALA A 240 7.47 3.48 8.94
N GLY A 241 6.36 2.82 9.28
CA GLY A 241 5.71 1.87 8.36
C GLY A 241 5.22 2.56 7.09
N THR A 242 4.53 3.69 7.23
CA THR A 242 4.10 4.48 6.07
C THR A 242 5.28 4.91 5.21
N ALA A 243 6.36 5.40 5.81
CA ALA A 243 7.56 5.81 5.07
C ALA A 243 8.18 4.64 4.28
N ILE A 244 8.24 3.44 4.87
CA ILE A 244 8.73 2.23 4.19
C ILE A 244 7.78 1.83 3.06
N GLY A 245 6.45 1.84 3.33
CA GLY A 245 5.41 1.54 2.34
C GLY A 245 5.37 2.51 1.16
N PHE A 246 5.93 3.71 1.30
CA PHE A 246 6.19 4.64 0.21
C PHE A 246 7.54 4.36 -0.48
N ALA A 247 8.60 4.19 0.30
CA ALA A 247 9.96 4.09 -0.22
C ALA A 247 10.18 2.85 -1.08
N ILE A 248 9.74 1.68 -0.61
CA ILE A 248 9.95 0.43 -1.36
C ILE A 248 9.26 0.46 -2.73
N PRO A 249 7.95 0.75 -2.85
CA PRO A 249 7.31 0.93 -4.15
C PRO A 249 7.98 1.97 -5.03
N TRP A 250 8.43 3.08 -4.45
CA TRP A 250 9.10 4.14 -5.21
C TRP A 250 10.32 3.65 -5.99
N PHE A 251 11.13 2.79 -5.38
CA PHE A 251 12.31 2.20 -6.04
C PHE A 251 11.94 1.18 -7.12
N HIS A 252 10.72 0.64 -7.08
CA HIS A 252 10.24 -0.39 -8.01
C HIS A 252 9.34 0.15 -9.11
N PHE A 253 8.90 1.42 -9.05
CA PHE A 253 8.04 1.93 -10.11
C PHE A 253 8.67 1.77 -11.48
N ARG A 254 7.89 1.25 -12.42
CA ARG A 254 8.25 1.30 -13.83
C ARG A 254 8.31 2.76 -14.25
N SER A 255 9.51 3.24 -14.59
CA SER A 255 9.66 4.52 -15.26
C SER A 255 8.97 4.37 -16.63
N GLY A 256 7.95 5.15 -16.90
CA GLY A 256 7.49 5.36 -18.26
C GLY A 256 8.71 5.74 -19.08
N LYS A 257 8.78 5.32 -20.36
CA LYS A 257 9.84 5.81 -21.23
C LYS A 257 9.71 7.31 -21.28
N THR A 258 10.50 8.00 -20.48
CA THR A 258 10.63 9.45 -20.57
C THR A 258 11.29 9.72 -21.91
N TYR A 259 10.55 10.22 -22.85
CA TYR A 259 11.10 10.68 -24.11
C TYR A 259 10.69 12.13 -24.31
N ALA A 260 11.63 12.93 -24.70
CA ALA A 260 11.40 14.26 -25.21
C ALA A 260 11.88 14.30 -26.64
N GLN A 261 11.03 14.68 -27.54
CA GLN A 261 11.41 14.88 -28.95
C GLN A 261 10.93 16.26 -29.43
N ILE A 262 11.72 16.88 -30.29
CA ILE A 262 11.30 18.09 -30.97
C ILE A 262 10.35 17.67 -32.09
N ALA A 263 9.13 18.12 -32.04
CA ALA A 263 8.12 17.83 -33.04
C ALA A 263 7.48 19.12 -33.55
N PRO A 264 7.02 19.16 -34.82
CA PRO A 264 6.27 20.29 -35.34
C PRO A 264 4.99 20.48 -34.53
N VAL A 265 4.75 21.73 -34.11
CA VAL A 265 3.52 22.11 -33.40
C VAL A 265 2.85 23.20 -34.24
N GLY A 266 1.69 22.86 -34.81
CA GLY A 266 1.01 23.72 -35.74
C GLY A 266 1.74 23.85 -37.09
N THR A 267 1.40 24.85 -37.89
CA THR A 267 1.95 25.06 -39.23
C THR A 267 3.32 25.73 -39.25
N ASN A 268 3.76 26.39 -38.17
CA ASN A 268 4.97 27.22 -38.16
C ASN A 268 5.82 27.12 -36.89
N GLY A 269 5.62 26.11 -36.03
CA GLY A 269 6.34 26.01 -34.77
C GLY A 269 6.98 24.65 -34.54
N LEU A 270 8.08 24.65 -33.77
CA LEU A 270 8.68 23.45 -33.19
C LEU A 270 8.42 23.47 -31.69
N GLY A 271 7.93 22.38 -31.15
CA GLY A 271 7.67 22.21 -29.73
C GLY A 271 8.33 20.96 -29.19
N LEU A 272 8.55 20.93 -27.89
CA LEU A 272 9.06 19.76 -27.16
C LEU A 272 7.85 18.92 -26.76
N VAL A 273 7.72 17.73 -27.35
CA VAL A 273 6.66 16.76 -27.04
C VAL A 273 7.31 15.59 -26.31
N GLY A 274 6.77 15.25 -25.13
CA GLY A 274 7.32 14.17 -24.33
C GLY A 274 6.31 13.63 -23.33
N ALA A 275 6.61 12.45 -22.79
CA ALA A 275 5.97 11.90 -21.60
C ALA A 275 6.97 12.02 -20.44
N PHE A 276 6.52 12.58 -19.31
CA PHE A 276 7.33 12.82 -18.12
C PHE A 276 6.81 11.98 -16.96
#